data_2320172e6a6b73e4e4a118b2ae74de23
#
_entry.id   2320172e6a6b73e4e4a118b2ae74de23
#
_cell.length_a   1.000
_cell.length_b   1.000
_cell.length_c   1.000
_cell.angle_alpha   90.00
_cell.angle_beta   90.00
_cell.angle_gamma   90.00
#
_symmetry.space_group_name_H-M   'P 1'
#
loop_
_entity.id
_entity.type
_entity.pdbx_description
1 polymer ?
#
loop_
_entity_poly.entity_id
_entity_poly.type
_entity_poly.pdbx_seq_one_letter_code
_entity_poly.pdbx_strand_id
1 'polypeptide(L)'
;MLLADTKRILLKLSGEVLMGDQQFGIDTDFVAKLAEEVKAAKETGLEICLVIGGGNIFRGMAGAAQGMDRAQADYMGMLATVMNALAMQAALEKLGVETRVQSAIQMDQVCEPVIRRRAERHLEKGRVVIFAAGVGAPYFTTDSGAALRAAEMKCDALFKGTSVDGVYNADPKKDPTATRFEHIDYDTVLADNLKVMDASAVALCRDNDIPIVVFSIRERGNLARVLSGEGTQTIVRTELRRA
;
A
#
# COMPACT_ATOMS: atom_id res chain seq x y z
N MET A 1 6.96 11.78 -18.24
CA MET A 1 5.91 10.83 -17.88
C MET A 1 6.43 10.02 -16.71
N LEU A 2 5.85 10.14 -15.52
CA LEU A 2 6.40 9.53 -14.28
C LEU A 2 6.53 8.00 -14.33
N LEU A 3 5.75 7.34 -15.17
CA LEU A 3 5.58 5.88 -15.17
C LEU A 3 6.31 5.14 -16.30
N ALA A 4 6.80 5.84 -17.33
CA ALA A 4 7.45 5.20 -18.48
C ALA A 4 8.80 4.52 -18.13
N ASP A 5 9.49 5.01 -17.09
CA ASP A 5 10.80 4.51 -16.66
C ASP A 5 10.73 3.76 -15.31
N THR A 6 9.52 3.52 -14.79
CA THR A 6 9.31 2.81 -13.53
C THR A 6 9.66 1.33 -13.67
N LYS A 7 10.56 0.86 -12.83
CA LYS A 7 11.01 -0.55 -12.79
C LYS A 7 10.52 -1.26 -11.54
N ARG A 8 10.50 -0.56 -10.40
CA ARG A 8 10.12 -1.13 -9.11
C ARG A 8 9.10 -0.26 -8.42
N ILE A 9 8.00 -0.86 -8.01
CA ILE A 9 6.93 -0.16 -7.27
C ILE A 9 6.68 -0.81 -5.92
N LEU A 10 6.19 0.01 -4.99
CA LEU A 10 5.51 -0.50 -3.82
C LEU A 10 4.01 -0.22 -3.97
N LEU A 11 3.20 -1.27 -4.00
CA LEU A 11 1.74 -1.18 -4.00
C LEU A 11 1.23 -1.38 -2.56
N LYS A 12 0.68 -0.32 -1.98
CA LYS A 12 0.01 -0.36 -0.68
C LYS A 12 -1.50 -0.49 -0.87
N LEU A 13 -2.08 -1.53 -0.30
CA LEU A 13 -3.52 -1.77 -0.31
C LEU A 13 -4.12 -1.55 1.08
N SER A 14 -5.28 -0.90 1.15
CA SER A 14 -6.05 -0.86 2.40
C SER A 14 -6.60 -2.25 2.70
N GLY A 15 -6.49 -2.71 3.95
CA GLY A 15 -7.08 -3.99 4.36
C GLY A 15 -8.59 -4.04 4.13
N GLU A 16 -9.28 -2.91 4.25
CA GLU A 16 -10.72 -2.80 4.00
C GLU A 16 -11.13 -3.21 2.57
N VAL A 17 -10.21 -3.13 1.63
CA VAL A 17 -10.47 -3.58 0.26
C VAL A 17 -10.63 -5.10 0.20
N LEU A 18 -9.92 -5.84 1.09
CA LEU A 18 -9.99 -7.30 1.12
C LEU A 18 -11.30 -7.86 1.69
N MET A 19 -12.15 -7.01 2.25
CA MET A 19 -13.50 -7.41 2.69
C MET A 19 -14.47 -7.63 1.51
N GLY A 20 -14.16 -7.10 0.32
CA GLY A 20 -15.13 -7.04 -0.76
C GLY A 20 -16.38 -6.28 -0.31
N ASP A 21 -17.55 -6.92 -0.42
CA ASP A 21 -18.84 -6.39 0.04
C ASP A 21 -19.19 -6.80 1.50
N GLN A 22 -18.30 -7.55 2.17
CA GLN A 22 -18.48 -7.96 3.56
C GLN A 22 -18.14 -6.81 4.51
N GLN A 23 -18.62 -6.91 5.74
CA GLN A 23 -18.33 -5.91 6.79
C GLN A 23 -17.04 -6.21 7.58
N PHE A 24 -16.52 -7.43 7.45
CA PHE A 24 -15.38 -7.95 8.22
C PHE A 24 -14.76 -9.16 7.53
N GLY A 25 -13.46 -9.37 7.74
CA GLY A 25 -12.75 -10.57 7.31
C GLY A 25 -12.10 -10.44 5.93
N ILE A 26 -11.91 -11.58 5.29
CA ILE A 26 -11.24 -11.70 3.98
C ILE A 26 -12.22 -12.32 3.00
N ASP A 27 -12.57 -11.57 1.96
CA ASP A 27 -13.32 -12.06 0.81
C ASP A 27 -12.35 -12.70 -0.17
N THR A 28 -12.37 -14.03 -0.27
CA THR A 28 -11.45 -14.81 -1.11
C THR A 28 -11.61 -14.52 -2.59
N ASP A 29 -12.82 -14.21 -3.06
CA ASP A 29 -13.10 -13.90 -4.46
C ASP A 29 -12.55 -12.51 -4.80
N PHE A 30 -12.68 -11.56 -3.88
CA PHE A 30 -12.09 -10.24 -4.06
C PHE A 30 -10.56 -10.30 -4.04
N VAL A 31 -9.97 -11.08 -3.13
CA VAL A 31 -8.51 -11.31 -3.09
C VAL A 31 -8.02 -11.95 -4.39
N ALA A 32 -8.77 -12.89 -4.97
CA ALA A 32 -8.42 -13.49 -6.25
C ALA A 32 -8.41 -12.44 -7.39
N LYS A 33 -9.40 -11.53 -7.43
CA LYS A 33 -9.44 -10.42 -8.41
C LYS A 33 -8.25 -9.46 -8.23
N LEU A 34 -7.89 -9.12 -7.00
CA LEU A 34 -6.70 -8.30 -6.73
C LEU A 34 -5.41 -8.98 -7.15
N ALA A 35 -5.31 -10.31 -6.95
CA ALA A 35 -4.16 -11.09 -7.40
C ALA A 35 -4.05 -11.09 -8.94
N GLU A 36 -5.16 -11.12 -9.69
CA GLU A 36 -5.18 -10.94 -11.14
C GLU A 36 -4.62 -9.57 -11.55
N GLU A 37 -5.00 -8.48 -10.85
CA GLU A 37 -4.48 -7.13 -11.10
C GLU A 37 -2.95 -7.06 -10.86
N VAL A 38 -2.49 -7.63 -9.75
CA VAL A 38 -1.05 -7.68 -9.43
C VAL A 38 -0.28 -8.52 -10.44
N LYS A 39 -0.83 -9.66 -10.86
CA LYS A 39 -0.24 -10.49 -11.92
C LYS A 39 -0.12 -9.72 -13.24
N ALA A 40 -1.19 -9.06 -13.68
CA ALA A 40 -1.17 -8.25 -14.89
C ALA A 40 -0.12 -7.13 -14.83
N ALA A 41 0.00 -6.44 -13.68
CA ALA A 41 1.04 -5.45 -13.47
C ALA A 41 2.45 -6.06 -13.52
N LYS A 42 2.65 -7.24 -12.93
CA LYS A 42 3.94 -7.94 -12.97
C LYS A 42 4.34 -8.38 -14.39
N GLU A 43 3.38 -8.79 -15.20
CA GLU A 43 3.61 -9.21 -16.60
C GLU A 43 4.12 -8.08 -17.50
N THR A 44 3.98 -6.82 -17.09
CA THR A 44 4.63 -5.67 -17.76
C THR A 44 6.13 -5.56 -17.51
N GLY A 45 6.71 -6.45 -16.67
CA GLY A 45 8.12 -6.44 -16.30
C GLY A 45 8.44 -5.70 -15.00
N LEU A 46 7.44 -5.21 -14.28
CA LEU A 46 7.63 -4.52 -13.01
C LEU A 46 8.07 -5.46 -11.89
N GLU A 47 8.98 -4.99 -11.06
CA GLU A 47 9.27 -5.54 -9.75
C GLU A 47 8.28 -4.97 -8.73
N ILE A 48 7.53 -5.84 -8.04
CA ILE A 48 6.42 -5.44 -7.19
C ILE A 48 6.68 -5.81 -5.73
N CYS A 49 6.67 -4.79 -4.88
CA CYS A 49 6.51 -4.90 -3.44
C CYS A 49 5.06 -4.64 -3.06
N LEU A 50 4.50 -5.44 -2.14
CA LEU A 50 3.16 -5.24 -1.61
C LEU A 50 3.21 -4.92 -0.11
N VAL A 51 2.32 -4.04 0.35
CA VAL A 51 1.97 -3.85 1.75
C VAL A 51 0.45 -3.83 1.85
N ILE A 52 -0.12 -4.64 2.73
CA ILE A 52 -1.56 -4.75 2.90
C ILE A 52 -1.92 -4.40 4.35
N GLY A 53 -2.86 -3.46 4.53
CA GLY A 53 -3.36 -3.09 5.86
C GLY A 53 -4.15 -4.22 6.52
N GLY A 54 -4.37 -4.12 7.85
CA GLY A 54 -5.09 -5.13 8.65
C GLY A 54 -6.52 -4.73 9.05
N GLY A 55 -7.00 -3.56 8.59
CA GLY A 55 -8.24 -2.95 9.07
C GLY A 55 -9.54 -3.71 8.78
N ASN A 56 -9.51 -4.71 7.90
CA ASN A 56 -10.61 -5.65 7.65
C ASN A 56 -10.76 -6.71 8.75
N ILE A 57 -9.69 -6.97 9.50
CA ILE A 57 -9.65 -8.00 10.57
C ILE A 57 -9.62 -7.32 11.93
N PHE A 58 -8.73 -6.34 12.12
CA PHE A 58 -8.58 -5.64 13.39
C PHE A 58 -8.09 -4.22 13.19
N ARG A 59 -8.69 -3.26 13.92
CA ARG A 59 -8.30 -1.85 13.94
C ARG A 59 -7.79 -1.47 15.32
N GLY A 60 -6.47 -1.29 15.46
CA GLY A 60 -5.80 -0.99 16.73
C GLY A 60 -6.37 0.25 17.43
N MET A 61 -6.63 1.33 16.69
CA MET A 61 -7.25 2.55 17.26
C MET A 61 -8.66 2.31 17.82
N ALA A 62 -9.47 1.48 17.15
CA ALA A 62 -10.80 1.13 17.64
C ALA A 62 -10.72 0.25 18.88
N GLY A 63 -9.78 -0.69 18.96
CA GLY A 63 -9.51 -1.51 20.14
C GLY A 63 -9.06 -0.67 21.33
N ALA A 64 -8.14 0.27 21.11
CA ALA A 64 -7.68 1.20 22.14
C ALA A 64 -8.82 2.10 22.67
N ALA A 65 -9.71 2.57 21.80
CA ALA A 65 -10.89 3.35 22.20
C ALA A 65 -11.87 2.55 23.06
N GLN A 66 -11.81 1.21 23.05
CA GLN A 66 -12.59 0.31 23.90
C GLN A 66 -11.85 -0.09 25.20
N GLY A 67 -10.75 0.58 25.53
CA GLY A 67 -10.00 0.37 26.78
C GLY A 67 -8.87 -0.65 26.70
N MET A 68 -8.56 -1.16 25.51
CA MET A 68 -7.38 -2.01 25.29
C MET A 68 -6.10 -1.17 25.31
N ASP A 69 -5.01 -1.72 25.81
CA ASP A 69 -3.69 -1.08 25.70
C ASP A 69 -3.34 -0.83 24.23
N ARG A 70 -2.89 0.38 23.91
CA ARG A 70 -2.65 0.82 22.52
C ARG A 70 -1.58 -0.04 21.86
N ALA A 71 -0.50 -0.37 22.53
CA ALA A 71 0.58 -1.17 21.95
C ALA A 71 0.11 -2.58 21.65
N GLN A 72 -0.69 -3.19 22.55
CA GLN A 72 -1.29 -4.51 22.31
C GLN A 72 -2.25 -4.48 21.12
N ALA A 73 -3.11 -3.46 21.04
CA ALA A 73 -4.03 -3.29 19.92
C ALA A 73 -3.29 -3.12 18.58
N ASP A 74 -2.19 -2.38 18.57
CA ASP A 74 -1.36 -2.21 17.38
C ASP A 74 -0.67 -3.53 16.96
N TYR A 75 -0.19 -4.36 17.92
CA TYR A 75 0.33 -5.70 17.62
C TYR A 75 -0.74 -6.61 17.00
N MET A 76 -1.97 -6.57 17.48
CA MET A 76 -3.09 -7.31 16.87
C MET A 76 -3.33 -6.85 15.42
N GLY A 77 -3.28 -5.54 15.17
CA GLY A 77 -3.34 -4.97 13.82
C GLY A 77 -2.19 -5.43 12.92
N MET A 78 -0.97 -5.54 13.46
CA MET A 78 0.18 -6.08 12.73
C MET A 78 -0.02 -7.55 12.36
N LEU A 79 -0.52 -8.39 13.29
CA LEU A 79 -0.85 -9.80 13.01
C LEU A 79 -1.96 -9.91 11.94
N ALA A 80 -2.94 -9.02 11.97
CA ALA A 80 -3.97 -8.96 10.92
C ALA A 80 -3.37 -8.72 9.53
N THR A 81 -2.33 -7.89 9.42
CA THR A 81 -1.62 -7.69 8.14
C THR A 81 -0.92 -8.95 7.66
N VAL A 82 -0.41 -9.78 8.58
CA VAL A 82 0.21 -11.07 8.23
C VAL A 82 -0.83 -12.02 7.64
N MET A 83 -2.02 -12.11 8.23
CA MET A 83 -3.12 -12.93 7.68
C MET A 83 -3.48 -12.50 6.26
N ASN A 84 -3.61 -11.18 6.02
CA ASN A 84 -3.89 -10.66 4.69
C ASN A 84 -2.76 -10.94 3.68
N ALA A 85 -1.50 -10.85 4.13
CA ALA A 85 -0.35 -11.15 3.29
C ALA A 85 -0.31 -12.62 2.86
N LEU A 86 -0.63 -13.54 3.77
CA LEU A 86 -0.71 -14.97 3.46
C LEU A 86 -1.88 -15.30 2.52
N ALA A 87 -3.03 -14.65 2.70
CA ALA A 87 -4.17 -14.80 1.78
C ALA A 87 -3.82 -14.34 0.36
N MET A 88 -3.16 -13.18 0.24
CA MET A 88 -2.70 -12.66 -1.06
C MET A 88 -1.62 -13.54 -1.67
N GLN A 89 -0.66 -14.05 -0.88
CA GLN A 89 0.34 -15.01 -1.35
C GLN A 89 -0.32 -16.24 -1.95
N ALA A 90 -1.26 -16.85 -1.22
CA ALA A 90 -1.97 -18.03 -1.70
C ALA A 90 -2.72 -17.77 -3.03
N ALA A 91 -3.34 -16.60 -3.19
CA ALA A 91 -4.03 -16.21 -4.41
C ALA A 91 -3.05 -15.99 -5.58
N LEU A 92 -1.93 -15.31 -5.35
CA LEU A 92 -0.90 -15.08 -6.38
C LEU A 92 -0.24 -16.39 -6.83
N GLU A 93 0.07 -17.28 -5.90
CA GLU A 93 0.70 -18.56 -6.21
C GLU A 93 -0.24 -19.50 -6.98
N LYS A 94 -1.56 -19.44 -6.73
CA LYS A 94 -2.57 -20.12 -7.59
C LYS A 94 -2.55 -19.64 -9.04
N LEU A 95 -2.17 -18.37 -9.27
CA LEU A 95 -2.04 -17.79 -10.61
C LEU A 95 -0.65 -18.00 -11.23
N GLY A 96 0.23 -18.78 -10.55
CA GLY A 96 1.60 -19.05 -11.01
C GLY A 96 2.59 -17.92 -10.74
N VAL A 97 2.25 -16.94 -9.89
CA VAL A 97 3.13 -15.84 -9.49
C VAL A 97 3.91 -16.23 -8.23
N GLU A 98 5.20 -16.48 -8.38
CA GLU A 98 6.05 -16.75 -7.21
C GLU A 98 6.04 -15.57 -6.25
N THR A 99 5.74 -15.82 -4.97
CA THR A 99 5.54 -14.78 -3.96
C THR A 99 6.30 -15.13 -2.68
N ARG A 100 6.80 -14.13 -1.97
CA ARG A 100 7.41 -14.28 -0.63
C ARG A 100 6.81 -13.26 0.33
N VAL A 101 6.39 -13.74 1.49
CA VAL A 101 5.96 -12.88 2.60
C VAL A 101 7.14 -12.67 3.54
N GLN A 102 7.41 -11.41 3.88
CA GLN A 102 8.40 -11.02 4.88
C GLN A 102 7.75 -10.21 5.99
N SER A 103 7.90 -10.63 7.24
CA SER A 103 7.32 -9.97 8.41
C SER A 103 8.36 -9.15 9.18
N ALA A 104 7.94 -7.94 9.62
CA ALA A 104 8.74 -7.11 10.51
C ALA A 104 8.75 -7.64 11.96
N ILE A 105 7.79 -8.51 12.34
CA ILE A 105 7.82 -9.29 13.58
C ILE A 105 8.31 -10.69 13.23
N GLN A 106 9.33 -11.18 13.96
CA GLN A 106 9.90 -12.50 13.72
C GLN A 106 8.88 -13.61 13.99
N MET A 107 8.63 -14.43 12.97
CA MET A 107 7.72 -15.58 13.03
C MET A 107 8.10 -16.64 11.99
N ASP A 108 9.29 -17.20 12.12
CA ASP A 108 9.98 -18.01 11.11
C ASP A 108 9.18 -19.25 10.65
N GLN A 109 8.24 -19.77 11.46
CA GLN A 109 7.35 -20.87 11.07
C GLN A 109 6.25 -20.45 10.10
N VAL A 110 5.99 -19.15 9.95
CA VAL A 110 4.87 -18.61 9.16
C VAL A 110 5.38 -17.92 7.91
N CYS A 111 6.42 -17.08 8.03
CA CYS A 111 6.98 -16.32 6.92
C CYS A 111 8.42 -15.89 7.22
N GLU A 112 9.12 -15.39 6.22
CA GLU A 112 10.49 -14.91 6.39
C GLU A 112 10.56 -13.64 7.26
N PRO A 113 11.63 -13.44 8.04
CA PRO A 113 11.90 -12.12 8.62
C PRO A 113 12.26 -11.11 7.52
N VAL A 114 11.93 -9.84 7.74
CA VAL A 114 12.34 -8.75 6.83
C VAL A 114 13.86 -8.64 6.84
N ILE A 115 14.47 -9.01 5.73
CA ILE A 115 15.89 -8.81 5.47
C ILE A 115 16.03 -8.15 4.10
N ARG A 116 16.44 -6.87 4.07
CA ARG A 116 16.50 -6.05 2.87
C ARG A 116 17.14 -6.76 1.68
N ARG A 117 18.35 -7.29 1.83
CA ARG A 117 19.07 -7.97 0.74
C ARG A 117 18.38 -9.24 0.25
N ARG A 118 17.62 -9.91 1.12
CA ARG A 118 16.81 -11.08 0.73
C ARG A 118 15.61 -10.66 -0.09
N ALA A 119 14.94 -9.58 0.30
CA ALA A 119 13.84 -8.99 -0.47
C ALA A 119 14.32 -8.54 -1.86
N GLU A 120 15.43 -7.79 -1.94
CA GLU A 120 16.06 -7.41 -3.22
C GLU A 120 16.30 -8.64 -4.09
N ARG A 121 16.88 -9.72 -3.53
CA ARG A 121 17.13 -10.96 -4.27
C ARG A 121 15.86 -11.66 -4.74
N HIS A 122 14.77 -11.56 -4.01
CA HIS A 122 13.47 -12.07 -4.47
C HIS A 122 12.95 -11.28 -5.66
N LEU A 123 12.99 -9.95 -5.61
CA LEU A 123 12.59 -9.08 -6.73
C LEU A 123 13.42 -9.34 -7.99
N GLU A 124 14.74 -9.43 -7.88
CA GLU A 124 15.65 -9.78 -8.98
C GLU A 124 15.32 -11.14 -9.64
N LYS A 125 14.76 -12.09 -8.85
CA LYS A 125 14.29 -13.38 -9.37
C LYS A 125 12.88 -13.32 -9.94
N GLY A 126 12.29 -12.12 -10.07
CA GLY A 126 10.95 -11.91 -10.58
C GLY A 126 9.85 -12.34 -9.62
N ARG A 127 10.11 -12.43 -8.31
CA ARG A 127 9.10 -12.73 -7.30
C ARG A 127 8.40 -11.47 -6.82
N VAL A 128 7.14 -11.60 -6.44
CA VAL A 128 6.45 -10.56 -5.67
C VAL A 128 6.85 -10.68 -4.21
N VAL A 129 7.17 -9.57 -3.55
CA VAL A 129 7.48 -9.55 -2.12
C VAL A 129 6.37 -8.82 -1.38
N ILE A 130 5.76 -9.48 -0.39
CA ILE A 130 4.73 -8.90 0.47
C ILE A 130 5.33 -8.61 1.84
N PHE A 131 5.38 -7.34 2.22
CA PHE A 131 5.84 -6.95 3.55
C PHE A 131 4.65 -6.88 4.51
N ALA A 132 4.75 -7.60 5.63
CA ALA A 132 3.74 -7.69 6.66
C ALA A 132 4.24 -7.16 8.00
N ALA A 133 3.34 -6.98 8.96
CA ALA A 133 3.57 -6.43 10.30
C ALA A 133 4.10 -4.98 10.31
N GLY A 134 3.84 -4.21 9.25
CA GLY A 134 4.17 -2.78 9.17
C GLY A 134 5.66 -2.51 9.40
N VAL A 135 5.98 -1.65 10.37
CA VAL A 135 7.37 -1.37 10.80
C VAL A 135 7.84 -2.31 11.93
N GLY A 136 6.96 -3.16 12.47
CA GLY A 136 7.25 -4.04 13.60
C GLY A 136 7.18 -3.36 14.98
N ALA A 137 6.73 -2.12 15.04
CA ALA A 137 6.60 -1.33 16.27
C ALA A 137 5.21 -0.69 16.39
N PRO A 138 4.65 -0.58 17.63
CA PRO A 138 3.42 0.14 17.87
C PRO A 138 3.50 1.62 17.48
N TYR A 139 2.36 2.29 17.42
CA TYR A 139 2.16 3.71 17.10
C TYR A 139 2.40 4.11 15.65
N PHE A 140 2.78 3.18 14.78
CA PHE A 140 2.88 3.40 13.34
C PHE A 140 1.74 2.69 12.61
N THR A 141 1.34 3.26 11.48
CA THR A 141 0.36 2.60 10.60
C THR A 141 1.05 1.83 9.47
N THR A 142 0.25 1.14 8.66
CA THR A 142 0.75 0.47 7.46
C THR A 142 1.19 1.46 6.37
N ASP A 143 0.74 2.73 6.42
CA ASP A 143 1.23 3.78 5.51
C ASP A 143 2.70 4.11 5.80
N SER A 144 3.06 4.26 7.08
CA SER A 144 4.47 4.43 7.50
C SER A 144 5.32 3.21 7.13
N GLY A 145 4.76 2.00 7.31
CA GLY A 145 5.42 0.76 6.87
C GLY A 145 5.66 0.74 5.36
N ALA A 146 4.68 1.14 4.58
CA ALA A 146 4.80 1.20 3.12
C ALA A 146 5.87 2.20 2.67
N ALA A 147 5.88 3.41 3.23
CA ALA A 147 6.89 4.42 2.92
C ALA A 147 8.31 3.94 3.26
N LEU A 148 8.48 3.31 4.45
CA LEU A 148 9.78 2.74 4.84
C LEU A 148 10.25 1.66 3.87
N ARG A 149 9.38 0.69 3.52
CA ARG A 149 9.74 -0.37 2.58
C ARG A 149 9.99 0.16 1.17
N ALA A 150 9.25 1.17 0.71
CA ALA A 150 9.50 1.82 -0.57
C ALA A 150 10.92 2.43 -0.62
N ALA A 151 11.33 3.14 0.44
CA ALA A 151 12.67 3.71 0.54
C ALA A 151 13.76 2.63 0.61
N GLU A 152 13.59 1.61 1.48
CA GLU A 152 14.56 0.51 1.63
C GLU A 152 14.75 -0.29 0.33
N MET A 153 13.66 -0.52 -0.40
CA MET A 153 13.69 -1.27 -1.66
C MET A 153 14.01 -0.39 -2.86
N LYS A 154 14.23 0.92 -2.67
CA LYS A 154 14.49 1.88 -3.74
C LYS A 154 13.40 1.81 -4.81
N CYS A 155 12.15 1.84 -4.39
CA CYS A 155 11.02 1.89 -5.31
C CYS A 155 10.97 3.25 -6.01
N ASP A 156 10.64 3.24 -7.30
CA ASP A 156 10.49 4.44 -8.11
C ASP A 156 9.22 5.23 -7.76
N ALA A 157 8.21 4.54 -7.20
CA ALA A 157 6.97 5.15 -6.70
C ALA A 157 6.27 4.25 -5.68
N LEU A 158 5.45 4.89 -4.82
CA LEU A 158 4.51 4.25 -3.93
C LEU A 158 3.10 4.42 -4.47
N PHE A 159 2.44 3.31 -4.83
CA PHE A 159 1.05 3.27 -5.30
C PHE A 159 0.12 2.95 -4.13
N LYS A 160 -0.77 3.88 -3.78
CA LYS A 160 -1.79 3.68 -2.75
C LYS A 160 -3.13 3.33 -3.39
N GLY A 161 -3.43 2.04 -3.41
CA GLY A 161 -4.75 1.51 -3.79
C GLY A 161 -5.74 1.62 -2.63
N THR A 162 -6.79 2.41 -2.82
CA THR A 162 -7.80 2.72 -1.81
C THR A 162 -9.21 2.65 -2.41
N SER A 163 -10.24 2.99 -1.63
CA SER A 163 -11.63 3.06 -2.08
C SER A 163 -11.99 4.38 -2.76
N VAL A 164 -11.09 5.37 -2.75
CA VAL A 164 -11.26 6.68 -3.40
C VAL A 164 -10.29 6.81 -4.58
N ASP A 165 -10.65 7.60 -5.57
CA ASP A 165 -9.95 7.72 -6.85
C ASP A 165 -8.83 8.77 -6.86
N GLY A 166 -8.55 9.39 -5.70
CA GLY A 166 -7.48 10.37 -5.57
C GLY A 166 -7.55 11.18 -4.28
N VAL A 167 -6.81 12.27 -4.23
CA VAL A 167 -6.77 13.24 -3.14
C VAL A 167 -7.67 14.43 -3.50
N TYR A 168 -8.47 14.88 -2.53
CA TYR A 168 -9.41 15.97 -2.66
C TYR A 168 -9.07 17.10 -1.70
N ASN A 169 -9.46 18.32 -2.05
CA ASN A 169 -9.34 19.49 -1.18
C ASN A 169 -10.27 19.46 0.05
N ALA A 170 -11.32 18.63 0.00
CA ALA A 170 -12.25 18.35 1.10
C ALA A 170 -12.75 16.90 0.99
N ASP A 171 -13.46 16.40 2.00
CA ASP A 171 -14.05 15.06 1.96
C ASP A 171 -15.21 15.01 0.96
N PRO A 172 -15.09 14.33 -0.19
CA PRO A 172 -16.13 14.30 -1.22
C PRO A 172 -17.45 13.65 -0.77
N LYS A 173 -17.43 12.89 0.33
CA LYS A 173 -18.65 12.32 0.92
C LYS A 173 -19.46 13.34 1.73
N LYS A 174 -18.81 14.42 2.18
CA LYS A 174 -19.40 15.47 3.01
C LYS A 174 -19.60 16.76 2.23
N ASP A 175 -18.74 17.04 1.28
CA ASP A 175 -18.74 18.25 0.46
C ASP A 175 -18.85 17.88 -1.02
N PRO A 176 -20.04 18.05 -1.64
CA PRO A 176 -20.23 17.78 -3.06
C PRO A 176 -19.42 18.71 -3.99
N THR A 177 -18.86 19.81 -3.46
CA THR A 177 -18.02 20.75 -4.22
C THR A 177 -16.54 20.41 -4.16
N ALA A 178 -16.18 19.34 -3.43
CA ALA A 178 -14.81 18.88 -3.32
C ALA A 178 -14.23 18.56 -4.71
N THR A 179 -13.05 19.09 -4.98
CA THR A 179 -12.32 18.88 -6.24
C THR A 179 -11.11 17.99 -6.02
N ARG A 180 -10.90 17.03 -6.92
CA ARG A 180 -9.76 16.14 -6.92
C ARG A 180 -8.54 16.84 -7.51
N PHE A 181 -7.39 16.66 -6.86
CA PHE A 181 -6.12 17.06 -7.42
C PHE A 181 -5.61 16.04 -8.45
N GLU A 182 -5.12 16.48 -9.58
CA GLU A 182 -4.35 15.61 -10.49
C GLU A 182 -2.90 15.49 -10.01
N HIS A 183 -2.33 16.63 -9.60
CA HIS A 183 -1.00 16.75 -9.02
C HIS A 183 -1.06 17.63 -7.79
N ILE A 184 -0.28 17.30 -6.77
CA ILE A 184 -0.14 18.09 -5.56
C ILE A 184 1.27 17.87 -5.00
N ASP A 185 1.85 18.87 -4.35
CA ASP A 185 3.15 18.74 -3.69
C ASP A 185 3.00 18.23 -2.25
N TYR A 186 4.10 17.65 -1.74
CA TYR A 186 4.12 17.10 -0.38
C TYR A 186 3.89 18.15 0.70
N ASP A 187 4.42 19.37 0.51
CA ASP A 187 4.34 20.42 1.52
C ASP A 187 2.90 20.91 1.65
N THR A 188 2.17 21.04 0.55
CA THR A 188 0.73 21.33 0.55
C THR A 188 -0.06 20.21 1.24
N VAL A 189 0.24 18.93 0.95
CA VAL A 189 -0.42 17.80 1.63
C VAL A 189 -0.22 17.88 3.14
N LEU A 190 0.99 18.20 3.60
CA LEU A 190 1.32 18.29 5.03
C LEU A 190 0.74 19.55 5.68
N ALA A 191 0.83 20.71 5.01
CA ALA A 191 0.33 21.98 5.53
C ALA A 191 -1.18 22.00 5.68
N ASP A 192 -1.90 21.48 4.69
CA ASP A 192 -3.36 21.42 4.67
C ASP A 192 -3.92 20.19 5.38
N ASN A 193 -3.02 19.34 5.95
CA ASN A 193 -3.38 18.10 6.65
C ASN A 193 -4.33 17.21 5.83
N LEU A 194 -4.07 17.10 4.54
CA LEU A 194 -4.89 16.29 3.63
C LEU A 194 -4.71 14.80 3.96
N LYS A 195 -5.82 14.08 4.01
CA LYS A 195 -5.86 12.66 4.41
C LYS A 195 -5.41 11.71 3.29
N VAL A 196 -4.18 11.90 2.83
CA VAL A 196 -3.54 11.02 1.84
C VAL A 196 -2.99 9.78 2.53
N MET A 197 -2.08 10.01 3.45
CA MET A 197 -1.37 9.04 4.29
C MET A 197 -1.05 9.71 5.63
N ASP A 198 -0.47 8.96 6.58
CA ASP A 198 0.08 9.59 7.78
C ASP A 198 1.14 10.63 7.43
N ALA A 199 1.21 11.72 8.19
CA ALA A 199 2.21 12.77 7.97
C ALA A 199 3.65 12.23 7.98
N SER A 200 3.97 11.25 8.84
CA SER A 200 5.27 10.58 8.86
C SER A 200 5.58 9.83 7.57
N ALA A 201 4.57 9.18 6.97
CA ALA A 201 4.73 8.47 5.70
C ALA A 201 4.94 9.43 4.54
N VAL A 202 4.17 10.54 4.50
CA VAL A 202 4.30 11.60 3.48
C VAL A 202 5.68 12.26 3.58
N ALA A 203 6.13 12.61 4.80
CA ALA A 203 7.45 13.20 5.02
C ALA A 203 8.58 12.25 4.59
N LEU A 204 8.47 10.95 4.92
CA LEU A 204 9.48 9.97 4.51
C LEU A 204 9.55 9.81 2.98
N CYS A 205 8.41 9.81 2.30
CA CYS A 205 8.38 9.79 0.83
C CYS A 205 8.99 11.07 0.23
N ARG A 206 8.67 12.25 0.78
CA ARG A 206 9.26 13.53 0.37
C ARG A 206 10.78 13.53 0.51
N ASP A 207 11.28 13.14 1.67
CA ASP A 207 12.71 13.18 2.00
C ASP A 207 13.54 12.18 1.18
N ASN A 208 12.89 11.21 0.51
CA ASN A 208 13.51 10.22 -0.36
C ASN A 208 13.06 10.36 -1.84
N ASP A 209 12.38 11.45 -2.21
CA ASP A 209 11.88 11.71 -3.57
C ASP A 209 11.06 10.56 -4.17
N ILE A 210 10.23 9.89 -3.34
CA ILE A 210 9.37 8.78 -3.75
C ILE A 210 7.97 9.30 -4.04
N PRO A 211 7.55 9.46 -5.30
CA PRO A 211 6.20 9.89 -5.64
C PRO A 211 5.14 8.95 -5.05
N ILE A 212 4.03 9.54 -4.57
CA ILE A 212 2.88 8.78 -4.10
C ILE A 212 1.77 8.90 -5.15
N VAL A 213 1.27 7.76 -5.64
CA VAL A 213 0.17 7.69 -6.60
C VAL A 213 -1.06 7.15 -5.88
N VAL A 214 -2.09 7.97 -5.70
CA VAL A 214 -3.33 7.59 -5.02
C VAL A 214 -4.41 7.31 -6.05
N PHE A 215 -5.05 6.14 -5.98
CA PHE A 215 -6.05 5.72 -6.96
C PHE A 215 -7.05 4.73 -6.36
N SER A 216 -8.20 4.54 -7.02
CA SER A 216 -9.17 3.51 -6.64
C SER A 216 -8.73 2.14 -7.13
N ILE A 217 -8.65 1.15 -6.22
CA ILE A 217 -8.38 -0.26 -6.54
C ILE A 217 -9.68 -1.07 -6.71
N ARG A 218 -10.85 -0.46 -6.51
CA ARG A 218 -12.13 -1.17 -6.60
C ARG A 218 -12.56 -1.44 -8.05
N GLU A 219 -12.12 -0.63 -8.98
CA GLU A 219 -12.42 -0.78 -10.39
C GLU A 219 -11.49 -1.82 -11.02
N ARG A 220 -12.07 -2.82 -11.67
CA ARG A 220 -11.30 -3.86 -12.37
C ARG A 220 -10.44 -3.24 -13.48
N GLY A 221 -9.17 -3.64 -13.55
CA GLY A 221 -8.21 -3.13 -14.52
C GLY A 221 -7.67 -1.74 -14.23
N ASN A 222 -8.07 -1.11 -13.10
CA ASN A 222 -7.65 0.26 -12.82
C ASN A 222 -6.16 0.36 -12.47
N LEU A 223 -5.59 -0.65 -11.82
CA LEU A 223 -4.15 -0.67 -11.55
C LEU A 223 -3.35 -0.61 -12.85
N ALA A 224 -3.73 -1.40 -13.85
CA ALA A 224 -3.07 -1.38 -15.16
C ALA A 224 -3.20 -0.02 -15.87
N ARG A 225 -4.41 0.59 -15.85
CA ARG A 225 -4.63 1.93 -16.41
C ARG A 225 -3.80 3.02 -15.69
N VAL A 226 -3.72 2.93 -14.37
CA VAL A 226 -2.92 3.87 -13.57
C VAL A 226 -1.43 3.71 -13.89
N LEU A 227 -0.96 2.47 -14.03
CA LEU A 227 0.43 2.18 -14.42
C LEU A 227 0.76 2.68 -15.84
N SER A 228 -0.19 2.64 -16.78
CA SER A 228 -0.02 3.20 -18.12
C SER A 228 -0.18 4.73 -18.17
N GLY A 229 -0.61 5.36 -17.07
CA GLY A 229 -0.85 6.80 -16.99
C GLY A 229 -2.21 7.24 -17.55
N GLU A 230 -3.12 6.31 -17.81
CA GLU A 230 -4.47 6.56 -18.38
C GLU A 230 -5.56 6.53 -17.30
N GLY A 231 -5.24 6.06 -16.09
CA GLY A 231 -6.20 5.92 -15.00
C GLY A 231 -6.47 7.24 -14.25
N THR A 232 -7.60 7.27 -13.53
CA THR A 232 -7.90 8.35 -12.59
C THR A 232 -7.05 8.21 -11.34
N GLN A 233 -6.25 9.23 -11.04
CA GLN A 233 -5.29 9.21 -9.94
C GLN A 233 -4.93 10.62 -9.47
N THR A 234 -4.34 10.73 -8.29
CA THR A 234 -3.60 11.91 -7.84
C THR A 234 -2.14 11.53 -7.66
N ILE A 235 -1.23 12.36 -8.17
CA ILE A 235 0.21 12.17 -7.97
C ILE A 235 0.71 13.22 -6.98
N VAL A 236 1.25 12.75 -5.85
CA VAL A 236 1.94 13.58 -4.86
C VAL A 236 3.44 13.51 -5.12
N ARG A 237 4.08 14.63 -5.39
CA ARG A 237 5.52 14.72 -5.64
C ARG A 237 6.03 16.13 -5.38
N THR A 238 7.34 16.30 -5.25
CA THR A 238 7.94 17.63 -5.25
C THR A 238 7.60 18.36 -6.54
N GLU A 239 7.11 19.61 -6.46
CA GLU A 239 6.94 20.43 -7.67
C GLU A 239 8.30 20.57 -8.37
N LEU A 240 8.32 20.26 -9.66
CA LEU A 240 9.44 20.66 -10.50
C LEU A 240 9.42 22.18 -10.51
N ARG A 241 10.28 22.83 -9.71
CA ARG A 241 10.49 24.28 -9.86
C ARG A 241 10.82 24.51 -11.33
N ARG A 242 9.90 25.17 -12.03
CA ARG A 242 10.21 25.66 -13.39
C ARG A 242 11.41 26.57 -13.23
N ALA A 243 12.56 26.12 -13.74
CA ALA A 243 13.77 26.92 -13.86
C ALA A 243 13.57 28.08 -14.83
#